data_1630440cb0861a1e80626438987b373f
#
_entry.id   1630440cb0861a1e80626438987b373f
#
_cell.length_a   1.000
_cell.length_b   1.000
_cell.length_c   1.000
_cell.angle_alpha   90.00
_cell.angle_beta   90.00
_cell.angle_gamma   90.00
#
_symmetry.space_group_name_H-M   'P 1'
#
loop_
_entity.id
_entity.type
_entity.pdbx_description
1 polymer ?
#
loop_
_entity_poly.entity_id
_entity_poly.type
_entity_poly.pdbx_seq_one_letter_code
_entity_poly.pdbx_strand_id
1 'polypeptide(L)'
;MPYANANGVKIYYESIGEGTPFIIHAHHHNKYMPFQVPYFSQFYRVIVTDRRGTGRSDDPAGPWSAADLAADLAGLMDDLGLDKAIVGGSSLGGIVSSQFGLDFPDRSLALIVGHTTPYLWPLGEAWLQEQIDIAASGKKAVIHQPRSYEWEPEGPPTTDPVFLASMPGQFIGTLTTGLGGSAESAAKSIAVLRNWDQRPRYPELNRLDVPALVLVGGNEPQKTLEYAYDWSKEFKRGEYVILPNTHHNASNENPLAWNAAVHNFLIRNGVGGEGAGESLGSEA
;
A
#
# COMPACT_ATOMS: atom_id res chain seq x y z
N MET A 1 -12.46 17.40 12.44
CA MET A 1 -13.13 17.11 11.14
C MET A 1 -12.21 16.12 10.42
N PRO A 2 -12.71 15.16 9.64
CA PRO A 2 -11.87 14.11 9.05
C PRO A 2 -11.11 14.57 7.79
N TYR A 3 -10.61 15.80 7.79
CA TYR A 3 -9.83 16.38 6.70
C TYR A 3 -8.61 17.10 7.24
N ALA A 4 -7.48 16.85 6.61
CA ALA A 4 -6.22 17.55 6.82
C ALA A 4 -5.89 18.44 5.63
N ASN A 5 -5.25 19.56 5.87
CA ASN A 5 -4.68 20.40 4.81
C ASN A 5 -3.22 19.96 4.61
N ALA A 6 -3.02 19.03 3.70
CA ALA A 6 -1.77 18.35 3.48
C ALA A 6 -1.15 18.76 2.15
N ASN A 7 0.04 19.36 2.17
CA ASN A 7 0.76 19.79 0.95
C ASN A 7 -0.12 20.62 -0.02
N GLY A 8 -0.97 21.49 0.52
CA GLY A 8 -1.91 22.30 -0.25
C GLY A 8 -3.11 21.56 -0.83
N VAL A 9 -3.32 20.31 -0.41
CA VAL A 9 -4.43 19.45 -0.83
C VAL A 9 -5.26 19.08 0.40
N LYS A 10 -6.58 19.12 0.28
CA LYS A 10 -7.48 18.67 1.33
C LYS A 10 -7.60 17.16 1.27
N ILE A 11 -6.95 16.48 2.19
CA ILE A 11 -6.92 15.02 2.29
C ILE A 11 -7.94 14.55 3.32
N TYR A 12 -8.84 13.67 2.89
CA TYR A 12 -9.73 12.96 3.81
C TYR A 12 -8.97 11.83 4.50
N TYR A 13 -9.17 11.70 5.82
CA TYR A 13 -8.60 10.60 6.60
C TYR A 13 -9.60 10.09 7.65
N GLU A 14 -9.38 8.88 8.10
CA GLU A 14 -9.99 8.32 9.32
C GLU A 14 -8.88 7.86 10.26
N SER A 15 -9.09 8.03 11.57
CA SER A 15 -8.14 7.63 12.61
C SER A 15 -8.88 6.72 13.59
N ILE A 16 -8.38 5.51 13.76
CA ILE A 16 -9.00 4.45 14.55
C ILE A 16 -7.95 3.79 15.43
N GLY A 17 -8.28 3.53 16.69
CA GLY A 17 -7.33 3.02 17.68
C GLY A 17 -6.46 4.13 18.29
N GLU A 18 -5.52 3.72 19.13
CA GLU A 18 -4.62 4.61 19.89
C GLU A 18 -3.17 4.11 19.82
N GLY A 19 -2.22 4.88 20.35
CA GLY A 19 -0.81 4.53 20.42
C GLY A 19 0.01 4.96 19.19
N THR A 20 0.98 4.16 18.81
CA THR A 20 1.91 4.47 17.70
C THR A 20 1.19 4.68 16.39
N PRO A 21 1.39 5.81 15.68
CA PRO A 21 0.70 6.07 14.43
C PRO A 21 1.11 5.08 13.33
N PHE A 22 0.13 4.49 12.66
CA PHE A 22 0.31 3.66 11.47
C PHE A 22 -0.54 4.21 10.34
N ILE A 23 0.09 4.90 9.40
CA ILE A 23 -0.57 5.46 8.22
C ILE A 23 -0.61 4.38 7.13
N ILE A 24 -1.81 4.04 6.70
CA ILE A 24 -2.04 3.13 5.57
C ILE A 24 -2.50 3.96 4.38
N HIS A 25 -1.60 4.04 3.39
CA HIS A 25 -1.88 4.73 2.14
C HIS A 25 -2.63 3.81 1.18
N ALA A 26 -3.91 4.02 1.06
CA ALA A 26 -4.81 3.22 0.23
C ALA A 26 -5.56 4.07 -0.78
N HIS A 27 -6.17 3.41 -1.75
CA HIS A 27 -7.02 4.07 -2.75
C HIS A 27 -8.31 4.63 -2.16
N HIS A 28 -8.94 3.83 -1.29
CA HIS A 28 -10.14 4.16 -0.55
C HIS A 28 -10.01 3.47 0.79
N HIS A 29 -9.89 4.23 1.87
CA HIS A 29 -9.63 3.72 3.21
C HIS A 29 -10.18 2.28 3.50
N ASN A 30 -11.24 2.13 4.23
CA ASN A 30 -11.78 0.83 4.66
C ASN A 30 -12.11 -0.16 3.52
N LYS A 31 -12.28 0.29 2.29
CA LYS A 31 -12.62 -0.61 1.18
C LYS A 31 -11.42 -1.42 0.68
N TYR A 32 -10.19 -0.92 0.87
CA TYR A 32 -8.98 -1.62 0.43
C TYR A 32 -8.29 -2.40 1.54
N MET A 33 -8.52 -2.00 2.80
CA MET A 33 -7.89 -2.63 3.96
C MET A 33 -8.94 -3.06 5.01
N PRO A 34 -10.02 -3.78 4.60
CA PRO A 34 -11.13 -4.09 5.48
C PRO A 34 -10.75 -5.04 6.63
N PHE A 35 -9.67 -5.79 6.48
CA PHE A 35 -9.18 -6.72 7.49
C PHE A 35 -7.98 -6.17 8.28
N GLN A 36 -7.26 -5.21 7.70
CA GLN A 36 -6.07 -4.63 8.31
C GLN A 36 -6.45 -3.57 9.34
N VAL A 37 -7.37 -2.68 8.98
CA VAL A 37 -7.80 -1.60 9.87
C VAL A 37 -8.36 -2.13 11.19
N PRO A 38 -9.33 -3.06 11.23
CA PRO A 38 -9.83 -3.60 12.50
C PRO A 38 -8.80 -4.40 13.28
N TYR A 39 -7.84 -5.03 12.59
CA TYR A 39 -6.78 -5.78 13.25
C TYR A 39 -5.75 -4.86 13.89
N PHE A 40 -5.16 -3.95 13.11
CA PHE A 40 -4.09 -3.09 13.59
C PHE A 40 -4.56 -2.00 14.55
N SER A 41 -5.82 -1.57 14.47
CA SER A 41 -6.37 -0.58 15.42
C SER A 41 -6.48 -1.07 16.85
N GLN A 42 -6.28 -2.36 17.11
CA GLN A 42 -6.17 -2.91 18.45
C GLN A 42 -4.80 -2.64 19.10
N PHE A 43 -3.77 -2.29 18.30
CA PHE A 43 -2.37 -2.14 18.74
C PHE A 43 -1.76 -0.79 18.37
N TYR A 44 -2.35 -0.10 17.40
CA TYR A 44 -1.82 1.12 16.78
C TYR A 44 -2.94 2.15 16.59
N ARG A 45 -2.55 3.42 16.53
CA ARG A 45 -3.42 4.45 15.96
C ARG A 45 -3.36 4.34 14.44
N VAL A 46 -4.27 3.59 13.84
CA VAL A 46 -4.37 3.41 12.39
C VAL A 46 -4.98 4.65 11.75
N ILE A 47 -4.27 5.23 10.79
CA ILE A 47 -4.72 6.39 10.01
C ILE A 47 -4.82 5.94 8.56
N VAL A 48 -6.01 5.97 7.99
CA VAL A 48 -6.25 5.64 6.59
C VAL A 48 -6.70 6.86 5.83
N THR A 49 -6.18 7.04 4.63
CA THR A 49 -6.44 8.23 3.81
C THR A 49 -7.15 7.87 2.52
N ASP A 50 -8.01 8.74 2.04
CA ASP A 50 -8.33 8.82 0.63
C ASP A 50 -7.21 9.63 -0.03
N ARG A 51 -6.46 9.04 -0.95
CA ARG A 51 -5.37 9.69 -1.66
C ARG A 51 -5.89 10.86 -2.50
N ARG A 52 -5.05 11.91 -2.77
CA ARG A 52 -5.41 12.95 -3.75
C ARG A 52 -5.99 12.31 -5.03
N GLY A 53 -7.04 12.90 -5.58
CA GLY A 53 -7.74 12.40 -6.75
C GLY A 53 -8.61 11.16 -6.51
N THR A 54 -8.82 10.75 -5.25
CA THR A 54 -9.70 9.61 -4.94
C THR A 54 -10.65 9.91 -3.79
N GLY A 55 -11.77 9.17 -3.77
CA GLY A 55 -12.71 9.20 -2.66
C GLY A 55 -13.22 10.61 -2.35
N ARG A 56 -12.94 11.08 -1.13
CA ARG A 56 -13.39 12.36 -0.57
C ARG A 56 -12.31 13.44 -0.54
N SER A 57 -11.08 13.08 -0.94
CA SER A 57 -9.98 14.03 -1.05
C SER A 57 -10.07 14.88 -2.31
N ASP A 58 -9.43 16.03 -2.29
CA ASP A 58 -9.35 16.91 -3.46
C ASP A 58 -8.62 16.21 -4.63
N ASP A 59 -8.97 16.63 -5.84
CA ASP A 59 -8.34 16.21 -7.09
C ASP A 59 -7.60 17.38 -7.74
N PRO A 60 -6.39 17.75 -7.26
CA PRO A 60 -5.63 18.85 -7.82
C PRO A 60 -5.19 18.56 -9.26
N ALA A 61 -4.85 19.61 -10.00
CA ALA A 61 -4.28 19.46 -11.33
C ALA A 61 -3.00 18.60 -11.29
N GLY A 62 -2.81 17.79 -12.33
CA GLY A 62 -1.61 16.94 -12.47
C GLY A 62 -0.57 17.56 -13.43
N PRO A 63 0.49 16.82 -13.76
CA PRO A 63 0.76 15.46 -13.32
C PRO A 63 1.21 15.39 -11.85
N TRP A 64 1.06 14.19 -11.22
CA TRP A 64 1.59 13.91 -9.89
C TRP A 64 2.77 12.94 -9.97
N SER A 65 3.62 12.99 -8.95
CA SER A 65 4.72 12.05 -8.74
C SER A 65 4.54 11.27 -7.44
N ALA A 66 5.35 10.23 -7.23
CA ALA A 66 5.41 9.53 -5.95
C ALA A 66 5.85 10.48 -4.81
N ALA A 67 6.71 11.47 -5.11
CA ALA A 67 7.13 12.48 -4.14
C ALA A 67 5.97 13.41 -3.71
N ASP A 68 5.07 13.78 -4.63
CA ASP A 68 3.88 14.56 -4.27
C ASP A 68 2.97 13.77 -3.32
N LEU A 69 2.79 12.48 -3.57
CA LEU A 69 1.99 11.60 -2.71
C LEU A 69 2.64 11.38 -1.34
N ALA A 70 3.97 11.27 -1.29
CA ALA A 70 4.72 11.19 -0.04
C ALA A 70 4.63 12.50 0.75
N ALA A 71 4.71 13.65 0.08
CA ALA A 71 4.56 14.97 0.69
C ALA A 71 3.14 15.18 1.26
N ASP A 72 2.11 14.59 0.67
CA ASP A 72 0.77 14.60 1.25
C ASP A 72 0.73 13.90 2.61
N LEU A 73 1.42 12.76 2.72
CA LEU A 73 1.49 12.05 4.00
C LEU A 73 2.27 12.86 5.05
N ALA A 74 3.36 13.52 4.65
CA ALA A 74 4.09 14.40 5.54
C ALA A 74 3.22 15.59 6.02
N GLY A 75 2.50 16.23 5.09
CA GLY A 75 1.56 17.31 5.43
C GLY A 75 0.38 16.85 6.30
N LEU A 76 -0.12 15.63 6.07
CA LEU A 76 -1.11 15.01 6.95
C LEU A 76 -0.56 14.83 8.37
N MET A 77 0.69 14.36 8.49
CA MET A 77 1.34 14.21 9.78
C MET A 77 1.51 15.55 10.49
N ASP A 78 1.85 16.62 9.76
CA ASP A 78 1.98 17.97 10.31
C ASP A 78 0.63 18.47 10.85
N ASP A 79 -0.45 18.33 10.07
CA ASP A 79 -1.81 18.74 10.48
C ASP A 79 -2.32 17.95 11.71
N LEU A 80 -1.87 16.70 11.87
CA LEU A 80 -2.21 15.83 13.00
C LEU A 80 -1.25 15.95 14.19
N GLY A 81 -0.19 16.75 14.10
CA GLY A 81 0.84 16.89 15.13
C GLY A 81 1.63 15.60 15.37
N LEU A 82 1.90 14.83 14.33
CA LEU A 82 2.63 13.55 14.40
C LEU A 82 4.09 13.77 14.00
N ASP A 83 5.02 13.50 14.90
CA ASP A 83 6.44 13.56 14.58
C ASP A 83 6.89 12.41 13.70
N LYS A 84 6.49 11.19 14.04
CA LYS A 84 6.87 9.95 13.33
C LYS A 84 5.67 9.02 13.18
N ALA A 85 5.69 8.20 12.12
CA ALA A 85 4.70 7.16 11.88
C ALA A 85 5.30 5.92 11.21
N ILE A 86 4.62 4.79 11.36
CA ILE A 86 4.74 3.67 10.42
C ILE A 86 4.01 4.10 9.15
N VAL A 87 4.64 3.96 7.99
CA VAL A 87 4.01 4.26 6.70
C VAL A 87 3.95 3.00 5.86
N GLY A 88 2.75 2.65 5.43
CA GLY A 88 2.56 1.42 4.67
C GLY A 88 1.47 1.50 3.63
N GLY A 89 1.55 0.58 2.69
CA GLY A 89 0.55 0.44 1.65
C GLY A 89 0.83 -0.69 0.68
N SER A 90 -0.09 -0.88 -0.24
CA SER A 90 -0.01 -1.91 -1.27
C SER A 90 -0.02 -1.27 -2.66
N SER A 91 0.70 -1.85 -3.61
CA SER A 91 0.81 -1.36 -4.99
C SER A 91 1.35 0.08 -5.01
N LEU A 92 0.58 1.04 -5.54
CA LEU A 92 0.94 2.46 -5.47
C LEU A 92 1.21 2.93 -4.03
N GLY A 93 0.49 2.38 -3.03
CA GLY A 93 0.77 2.68 -1.62
C GLY A 93 2.13 2.19 -1.15
N GLY A 94 2.61 1.06 -1.66
CA GLY A 94 3.96 0.56 -1.41
C GLY A 94 5.05 1.47 -2.03
N ILE A 95 4.79 1.96 -3.24
CA ILE A 95 5.64 2.97 -3.90
C ILE A 95 5.76 4.22 -3.01
N VAL A 96 4.61 4.74 -2.56
CA VAL A 96 4.56 5.95 -1.72
C VAL A 96 5.24 5.71 -0.37
N SER A 97 5.08 4.53 0.23
CA SER A 97 5.77 4.17 1.46
C SER A 97 7.29 4.22 1.30
N SER A 98 7.82 3.61 0.24
CA SER A 98 9.26 3.66 -0.06
C SER A 98 9.75 5.06 -0.36
N GLN A 99 8.99 5.84 -1.13
CA GLN A 99 9.31 7.24 -1.44
C GLN A 99 9.33 8.08 -0.16
N PHE A 100 8.33 7.90 0.72
CA PHE A 100 8.26 8.61 2.00
C PHE A 100 9.50 8.34 2.87
N GLY A 101 9.95 7.10 2.95
CA GLY A 101 11.14 6.76 3.71
C GLY A 101 12.41 7.46 3.21
N LEU A 102 12.52 7.69 1.91
CA LEU A 102 13.64 8.41 1.32
C LEU A 102 13.55 9.93 1.51
N ASP A 103 12.36 10.49 1.35
CA ASP A 103 12.18 11.95 1.39
C ASP A 103 12.04 12.47 2.84
N PHE A 104 11.52 11.62 3.75
CA PHE A 104 11.26 11.95 5.14
C PHE A 104 11.80 10.87 6.11
N PRO A 105 13.10 10.55 6.07
CA PRO A 105 13.68 9.46 6.87
C PRO A 105 13.46 9.65 8.37
N ASP A 106 13.59 10.87 8.87
CA ASP A 106 13.40 11.21 10.28
C ASP A 106 11.95 11.14 10.75
N ARG A 107 11.00 11.07 9.84
CA ARG A 107 9.55 10.94 10.08
C ARG A 107 9.06 9.48 10.01
N SER A 108 9.94 8.53 9.65
CA SER A 108 9.60 7.12 9.44
C SER A 108 10.01 6.28 10.64
N LEU A 109 9.07 5.51 11.21
CA LEU A 109 9.34 4.48 12.22
C LEU A 109 9.63 3.13 11.55
N ALA A 110 8.85 2.80 10.53
CA ALA A 110 9.01 1.61 9.69
C ALA A 110 8.25 1.81 8.38
N LEU A 111 8.64 1.07 7.34
CA LEU A 111 8.02 1.09 6.02
C LEU A 111 7.42 -0.26 5.68
N ILE A 112 6.18 -0.30 5.19
CA ILE A 112 5.54 -1.49 4.64
C ILE A 112 5.35 -1.27 3.14
N VAL A 113 6.17 -1.94 2.34
CA VAL A 113 6.27 -1.81 0.89
C VAL A 113 5.62 -3.04 0.26
N GLY A 114 4.30 -2.98 0.10
CA GLY A 114 3.51 -4.13 -0.33
C GLY A 114 3.26 -4.17 -1.84
N HIS A 115 3.41 -5.35 -2.44
CA HIS A 115 2.91 -5.71 -3.78
C HIS A 115 3.34 -4.74 -4.88
N THR A 116 4.61 -4.38 -4.92
CA THR A 116 5.18 -3.45 -5.91
C THR A 116 6.65 -3.75 -6.19
N THR A 117 7.19 -3.08 -7.19
CA THR A 117 8.57 -3.21 -7.65
C THR A 117 9.26 -1.83 -7.67
N PRO A 118 10.59 -1.76 -7.70
CA PRO A 118 11.32 -0.48 -7.67
C PRO A 118 11.16 0.35 -8.95
N TYR A 119 10.62 -0.22 -9.99
CA TYR A 119 10.33 0.45 -11.27
C TYR A 119 9.27 -0.32 -12.03
N LEU A 120 8.61 0.35 -12.98
CA LEU A 120 7.68 -0.32 -13.89
C LEU A 120 8.49 -1.11 -14.93
N TRP A 121 8.24 -2.40 -15.03
CA TRP A 121 8.86 -3.26 -16.04
C TRP A 121 7.96 -3.41 -17.28
N PRO A 122 8.51 -3.79 -18.46
CA PRO A 122 7.81 -3.65 -19.75
C PRO A 122 6.41 -4.28 -19.85
N LEU A 123 6.19 -5.43 -19.21
CA LEU A 123 4.86 -6.04 -19.17
C LEU A 123 3.86 -5.24 -18.33
N GLY A 124 4.34 -4.53 -17.29
CA GLY A 124 3.54 -3.60 -16.52
C GLY A 124 3.10 -2.38 -17.36
N GLU A 125 3.94 -1.91 -18.29
CA GLU A 125 3.59 -0.82 -19.19
C GLU A 125 2.42 -1.18 -20.11
N ALA A 126 2.39 -2.39 -20.67
CA ALA A 126 1.28 -2.86 -21.49
C ALA A 126 -0.05 -2.89 -20.70
N TRP A 127 -0.01 -3.37 -19.47
CA TRP A 127 -1.16 -3.36 -18.59
C TRP A 127 -1.63 -1.93 -18.26
N LEU A 128 -0.71 -1.02 -17.98
CA LEU A 128 -1.04 0.38 -17.71
C LEU A 128 -1.69 1.05 -18.91
N GLN A 129 -1.19 0.77 -20.13
CA GLN A 129 -1.81 1.32 -21.33
C GLN A 129 -3.24 0.81 -21.52
N GLU A 130 -3.49 -0.48 -21.27
CA GLU A 130 -4.84 -1.03 -21.27
C GLU A 130 -5.76 -0.33 -20.26
N GLN A 131 -5.29 -0.06 -19.04
CA GLN A 131 -6.07 0.68 -18.03
C GLN A 131 -6.38 2.12 -18.46
N ILE A 132 -5.43 2.79 -19.09
CA ILE A 132 -5.65 4.14 -19.66
C ILE A 132 -6.74 4.10 -20.72
N ASP A 133 -6.68 3.15 -21.64
CA ASP A 133 -7.63 3.01 -22.75
C ASP A 133 -9.04 2.70 -22.21
N ILE A 134 -9.13 1.84 -21.21
CA ILE A 134 -10.39 1.53 -20.51
C ILE A 134 -10.94 2.80 -19.84
N ALA A 135 -10.13 3.54 -19.10
CA ALA A 135 -10.53 4.78 -18.45
C ALA A 135 -11.00 5.82 -19.47
N ALA A 136 -10.25 6.00 -20.56
CA ALA A 136 -10.59 6.93 -21.64
C ALA A 136 -11.89 6.57 -22.35
N SER A 137 -12.23 5.29 -22.41
CA SER A 137 -13.48 4.80 -23.05
C SER A 137 -14.74 5.07 -22.21
N GLY A 138 -14.61 5.56 -20.97
CA GLY A 138 -15.71 5.73 -20.02
C GLY A 138 -16.30 4.39 -19.52
N LYS A 139 -15.73 3.26 -19.90
CA LYS A 139 -16.11 1.96 -19.38
C LYS A 139 -15.59 1.82 -17.95
N LYS A 140 -16.38 1.19 -17.07
CA LYS A 140 -15.85 0.80 -15.77
C LYS A 140 -14.72 -0.19 -15.98
N ALA A 141 -13.53 0.16 -15.50
CA ALA A 141 -12.43 -0.77 -15.48
C ALA A 141 -12.81 -1.96 -14.60
N VAL A 142 -12.97 -3.10 -15.22
CA VAL A 142 -12.92 -4.37 -14.48
C VAL A 142 -11.45 -4.62 -14.29
N ILE A 143 -10.95 -4.63 -13.06
CA ILE A 143 -9.60 -5.09 -12.79
C ILE A 143 -9.61 -6.60 -13.06
N HIS A 144 -9.53 -6.95 -14.33
CA HIS A 144 -9.00 -8.25 -14.67
C HIS A 144 -7.52 -8.17 -14.37
N GLN A 145 -7.01 -9.04 -13.54
CA GLN A 145 -5.58 -9.27 -13.54
C GLN A 145 -5.17 -9.56 -14.99
N PRO A 146 -4.17 -8.84 -15.52
CA PRO A 146 -3.89 -8.94 -16.95
C PRO A 146 -3.49 -10.37 -17.27
N ARG A 147 -4.25 -11.01 -18.14
CA ARG A 147 -3.88 -12.29 -18.76
C ARG A 147 -2.61 -12.19 -19.61
N SER A 148 -2.09 -10.97 -19.79
CA SER A 148 -0.92 -10.67 -20.62
C SER A 148 0.42 -10.90 -19.92
N TYR A 149 0.44 -11.19 -18.64
CA TYR A 149 1.63 -11.76 -18.01
C TYR A 149 1.67 -13.24 -18.41
N GLU A 150 2.84 -13.80 -18.69
CA GLU A 150 3.05 -15.24 -18.95
C GLU A 150 2.61 -16.14 -17.78
N TRP A 151 1.63 -15.69 -17.07
CA TRP A 151 1.02 -16.32 -15.94
C TRP A 151 -0.39 -16.75 -16.33
N GLU A 152 -0.52 -17.99 -16.73
CA GLU A 152 -1.80 -18.67 -16.67
C GLU A 152 -1.95 -19.19 -15.23
N PRO A 153 -2.86 -18.63 -14.45
CA PRO A 153 -3.20 -19.26 -13.20
C PRO A 153 -3.77 -20.63 -13.54
N GLU A 154 -3.26 -21.67 -12.92
CA GLU A 154 -3.98 -22.92 -12.84
C GLU A 154 -5.24 -22.69 -12.00
N GLY A 155 -6.26 -22.13 -12.61
CA GLY A 155 -7.54 -21.82 -12.00
C GLY A 155 -7.88 -20.32 -11.92
N PRO A 156 -9.14 -19.97 -11.71
CA PRO A 156 -9.57 -18.61 -11.50
C PRO A 156 -8.95 -18.04 -10.19
N PRO A 157 -8.74 -16.71 -10.11
CA PRO A 157 -8.22 -16.10 -8.90
C PRO A 157 -9.13 -16.47 -7.75
N THR A 158 -8.56 -17.11 -6.75
CA THR A 158 -9.23 -17.63 -5.56
C THR A 158 -10.63 -18.16 -5.83
N THR A 159 -10.74 -19.45 -6.06
CA THR A 159 -12.03 -20.17 -6.08
C THR A 159 -12.40 -20.68 -4.70
N ASP A 160 -11.67 -20.30 -3.65
CA ASP A 160 -12.06 -20.69 -2.30
C ASP A 160 -13.43 -20.09 -1.99
N PRO A 161 -14.49 -20.91 -1.97
CA PRO A 161 -15.84 -20.44 -1.75
C PRO A 161 -16.01 -19.82 -0.35
N VAL A 162 -15.18 -20.20 0.63
CA VAL A 162 -15.21 -19.62 1.97
C VAL A 162 -14.64 -18.22 1.93
N PHE A 163 -13.55 -18.01 1.20
CA PHE A 163 -12.97 -16.68 1.01
C PHE A 163 -13.93 -15.75 0.24
N LEU A 164 -14.48 -16.21 -0.88
CA LEU A 164 -15.43 -15.43 -1.68
C LEU A 164 -16.72 -15.11 -0.90
N ALA A 165 -17.21 -16.03 -0.09
CA ALA A 165 -18.37 -15.82 0.77
C ALA A 165 -18.07 -14.88 1.95
N SER A 166 -16.82 -14.79 2.40
CA SER A 166 -16.39 -13.88 3.46
C SER A 166 -16.14 -12.46 2.97
N MET A 167 -16.01 -12.26 1.65
CA MET A 167 -15.84 -10.92 1.07
C MET A 167 -17.12 -10.10 1.23
N PRO A 168 -17.07 -8.94 1.87
CA PRO A 168 -18.20 -8.00 1.83
C PRO A 168 -18.54 -7.68 0.38
N GLY A 169 -19.82 -7.71 0.01
CA GLY A 169 -20.26 -7.41 -1.37
C GLY A 169 -19.80 -6.04 -1.87
N GLN A 170 -19.54 -5.10 -0.96
CA GLN A 170 -18.92 -3.80 -1.24
C GLN A 170 -17.48 -3.92 -1.75
N PHE A 171 -16.75 -4.94 -1.33
CA PHE A 171 -15.38 -5.17 -1.79
C PHE A 171 -15.33 -5.62 -3.24
N ILE A 172 -16.21 -6.54 -3.64
CA ILE A 172 -16.35 -6.96 -5.04
C ILE A 172 -16.69 -5.77 -5.93
N GLY A 173 -17.62 -4.90 -5.49
CA GLY A 173 -17.96 -3.67 -6.18
C GLY A 173 -16.77 -2.71 -6.34
N THR A 174 -15.85 -2.69 -5.39
CA THR A 174 -14.68 -1.83 -5.40
C THR A 174 -13.57 -2.34 -6.34
N LEU A 175 -13.36 -3.65 -6.37
CA LEU A 175 -12.45 -4.27 -7.34
C LEU A 175 -12.90 -4.02 -8.80
N THR A 176 -14.20 -3.84 -9.01
CA THR A 176 -14.79 -3.60 -10.34
C THR A 176 -14.86 -2.12 -10.73
N THR A 177 -14.57 -1.18 -9.83
CA THR A 177 -14.67 0.27 -10.11
C THR A 177 -13.36 0.94 -10.54
N GLY A 178 -12.30 0.17 -10.71
CA GLY A 178 -11.01 0.68 -11.15
C GLY A 178 -10.25 1.47 -10.08
N LEU A 179 -9.29 2.29 -10.51
CA LEU A 179 -8.41 3.05 -9.62
C LEU A 179 -9.11 4.17 -8.82
N GLY A 180 -10.42 4.25 -8.85
CA GLY A 180 -11.25 5.22 -8.13
C GLY A 180 -11.16 6.65 -8.71
N GLY A 181 -12.20 7.46 -8.47
CA GLY A 181 -12.22 8.82 -8.99
C GLY A 181 -12.68 8.92 -10.45
N SER A 182 -12.39 10.05 -11.09
CA SER A 182 -12.64 10.29 -12.51
C SER A 182 -11.63 9.56 -13.40
N ALA A 183 -11.93 9.45 -14.70
CA ALA A 183 -10.96 8.96 -15.69
C ALA A 183 -9.67 9.81 -15.70
N GLU A 184 -9.79 11.10 -15.45
CA GLU A 184 -8.66 12.01 -15.33
C GLU A 184 -7.80 11.69 -14.10
N SER A 185 -8.41 11.47 -12.93
CA SER A 185 -7.69 11.06 -11.71
C SER A 185 -7.01 9.72 -11.87
N ALA A 186 -7.67 8.78 -12.57
CA ALA A 186 -7.07 7.49 -12.89
C ALA A 186 -5.82 7.66 -13.78
N ALA A 187 -5.90 8.50 -14.80
CA ALA A 187 -4.76 8.80 -15.69
C ALA A 187 -3.58 9.44 -14.91
N LYS A 188 -3.86 10.37 -13.98
CA LYS A 188 -2.84 10.96 -13.10
C LYS A 188 -2.16 9.91 -12.22
N SER A 189 -2.93 8.99 -11.65
CA SER A 189 -2.42 7.88 -10.84
C SER A 189 -1.54 6.92 -11.63
N ILE A 190 -1.95 6.62 -12.86
CA ILE A 190 -1.20 5.76 -13.79
C ILE A 190 0.12 6.45 -14.18
N ALA A 191 0.11 7.78 -14.37
CA ALA A 191 1.32 8.53 -14.66
C ALA A 191 2.35 8.43 -13.53
N VAL A 192 1.92 8.36 -12.25
CA VAL A 192 2.84 8.09 -11.13
C VAL A 192 3.52 6.74 -11.30
N LEU A 193 2.76 5.68 -11.60
CA LEU A 193 3.30 4.33 -11.81
C LEU A 193 4.25 4.29 -13.00
N ARG A 194 3.87 4.91 -14.13
CA ARG A 194 4.67 4.94 -15.37
C ARG A 194 6.00 5.65 -15.21
N ASN A 195 6.04 6.70 -14.41
CA ASN A 195 7.23 7.50 -14.16
C ASN A 195 8.03 7.02 -12.95
N TRP A 196 7.60 5.94 -12.31
CA TRP A 196 8.26 5.38 -11.15
C TRP A 196 9.53 4.62 -11.52
N ASP A 197 10.66 5.10 -11.01
CA ASP A 197 11.93 4.37 -11.01
C ASP A 197 12.76 4.81 -9.80
N GLN A 198 12.94 3.90 -8.84
CA GLN A 198 13.71 4.16 -7.62
C GLN A 198 15.18 3.73 -7.72
N ARG A 199 15.58 3.02 -8.77
CA ARG A 199 16.95 2.52 -8.92
C ARG A 199 18.02 3.61 -8.81
N PRO A 200 17.83 4.84 -9.33
CA PRO A 200 18.80 5.93 -9.13
C PRO A 200 19.02 6.31 -7.66
N ARG A 201 18.08 5.96 -6.76
CA ARG A 201 18.11 6.29 -5.33
C ARG A 201 18.57 5.11 -4.44
N TYR A 202 19.01 3.99 -4.99
CA TYR A 202 19.52 2.85 -4.23
C TYR A 202 20.65 3.24 -3.26
N PRO A 203 21.62 4.12 -3.60
CA PRO A 203 22.62 4.57 -2.64
C PRO A 203 22.04 5.28 -1.41
N GLU A 204 20.83 5.84 -1.51
CA GLU A 204 20.11 6.46 -0.38
C GLU A 204 19.43 5.38 0.46
N LEU A 205 18.77 4.41 -0.18
CA LEU A 205 18.17 3.25 0.50
C LEU A 205 19.20 2.46 1.32
N ASN A 206 20.40 2.30 0.78
CA ASN A 206 21.51 1.62 1.46
C ASN A 206 21.99 2.34 2.74
N ARG A 207 21.63 3.60 2.91
CA ARG A 207 21.94 4.40 4.12
C ARG A 207 20.74 4.62 5.03
N LEU A 208 19.55 4.35 4.52
CA LEU A 208 18.30 4.55 5.23
C LEU A 208 18.21 3.60 6.43
N ASP A 209 18.34 4.13 7.65
CA ASP A 209 18.29 3.36 8.89
C ASP A 209 16.87 3.21 9.43
N VAL A 210 15.93 2.95 8.55
CA VAL A 210 14.52 2.69 8.84
C VAL A 210 14.20 1.26 8.45
N PRO A 211 13.59 0.45 9.33
CA PRO A 211 13.16 -0.91 8.96
C PRO A 211 12.17 -0.86 7.81
N ALA A 212 12.36 -1.71 6.80
CA ALA A 212 11.49 -1.80 5.65
C ALA A 212 11.10 -3.25 5.37
N LEU A 213 9.81 -3.53 5.29
CA LEU A 213 9.26 -4.82 4.89
C LEU A 213 8.77 -4.73 3.45
N VAL A 214 9.44 -5.44 2.55
CA VAL A 214 8.96 -5.67 1.19
C VAL A 214 8.18 -6.98 1.16
N LEU A 215 6.90 -6.95 0.77
CA LEU A 215 6.06 -8.15 0.74
C LEU A 215 5.29 -8.27 -0.55
N VAL A 216 5.18 -9.50 -1.06
CA VAL A 216 4.54 -9.83 -2.34
C VAL A 216 3.70 -11.08 -2.22
N GLY A 217 2.73 -11.26 -3.11
CA GLY A 217 1.98 -12.51 -3.25
C GLY A 217 2.82 -13.58 -3.96
N GLY A 218 2.76 -14.82 -3.48
CA GLY A 218 3.55 -15.93 -4.04
C GLY A 218 3.13 -16.35 -5.44
N ASN A 219 1.94 -15.99 -5.87
CA ASN A 219 1.41 -16.24 -7.21
C ASN A 219 1.52 -15.00 -8.12
N GLU A 220 2.25 -13.96 -7.71
CA GLU A 220 2.58 -12.86 -8.61
C GLU A 220 3.57 -13.31 -9.69
N PRO A 221 3.65 -12.60 -10.83
CA PRO A 221 4.62 -12.93 -11.88
C PRO A 221 6.03 -13.08 -11.32
N GLN A 222 6.77 -14.07 -11.81
CA GLN A 222 8.14 -14.38 -11.35
C GLN A 222 9.04 -13.13 -11.33
N LYS A 223 8.90 -12.26 -12.33
CA LYS A 223 9.66 -11.00 -12.39
C LYS A 223 9.34 -10.04 -11.26
N THR A 224 8.07 -9.98 -10.83
CA THR A 224 7.68 -9.19 -9.66
C THR A 224 8.38 -9.70 -8.40
N LEU A 225 8.40 -11.03 -8.19
CA LEU A 225 9.07 -11.66 -7.06
C LEU A 225 10.58 -11.34 -7.06
N GLU A 226 11.25 -11.53 -8.22
CA GLU A 226 12.68 -11.27 -8.38
C GLU A 226 13.03 -9.80 -8.10
N TYR A 227 12.32 -8.86 -8.73
CA TYR A 227 12.59 -7.43 -8.58
C TYR A 227 12.29 -6.91 -7.17
N ALA A 228 11.23 -7.39 -6.54
CA ALA A 228 10.92 -7.04 -5.17
C ALA A 228 11.95 -7.62 -4.18
N TYR A 229 12.42 -8.85 -4.42
CA TYR A 229 13.50 -9.45 -3.64
C TYR A 229 14.80 -8.67 -3.76
N ASP A 230 15.23 -8.35 -4.97
CA ASP A 230 16.45 -7.58 -5.17
C ASP A 230 16.33 -6.18 -4.57
N TRP A 231 15.18 -5.55 -4.73
CA TRP A 231 14.91 -4.25 -4.12
C TRP A 231 14.95 -4.28 -2.59
N SER A 232 14.45 -5.36 -1.97
CA SER A 232 14.50 -5.49 -0.50
C SER A 232 15.92 -5.43 0.05
N LYS A 233 16.92 -5.89 -0.70
CA LYS A 233 18.34 -5.87 -0.33
C LYS A 233 18.98 -4.47 -0.40
N GLU A 234 18.34 -3.57 -1.15
CA GLU A 234 18.79 -2.18 -1.24
C GLU A 234 18.43 -1.36 0.00
N PHE A 235 17.46 -1.79 0.79
CA PHE A 235 17.20 -1.19 2.08
C PHE A 235 18.22 -1.70 3.11
N LYS A 236 18.89 -0.77 3.82
CA LYS A 236 19.85 -1.12 4.87
C LYS A 236 19.28 -2.09 5.92
N ARG A 237 18.00 -1.97 6.22
CA ARG A 237 17.22 -2.82 7.15
C ARG A 237 16.01 -3.43 6.44
N GLY A 238 16.23 -3.98 5.25
CA GLY A 238 15.20 -4.59 4.43
C GLY A 238 14.91 -6.03 4.83
N GLU A 239 13.64 -6.37 4.94
CA GLU A 239 13.15 -7.74 5.05
C GLU A 239 12.26 -8.05 3.84
N TYR A 240 12.25 -9.31 3.39
CA TYR A 240 11.42 -9.77 2.27
C TYR A 240 10.51 -10.91 2.71
N VAL A 241 9.24 -10.81 2.36
CA VAL A 241 8.23 -11.84 2.65
C VAL A 241 7.42 -12.16 1.41
N ILE A 242 7.32 -13.45 1.10
CA ILE A 242 6.38 -13.98 0.11
C ILE A 242 5.18 -14.54 0.86
N LEU A 243 3.98 -14.06 0.53
CA LEU A 243 2.73 -14.55 1.09
C LEU A 243 2.22 -15.73 0.23
N PRO A 244 2.15 -16.94 0.79
CA PRO A 244 1.84 -18.13 0.00
C PRO A 244 0.40 -18.08 -0.52
N ASN A 245 0.19 -18.63 -1.73
CA ASN A 245 -1.10 -18.78 -2.39
C ASN A 245 -1.89 -17.47 -2.54
N THR A 246 -1.20 -16.34 -2.72
CA THR A 246 -1.81 -15.04 -2.94
C THR A 246 -1.24 -14.34 -4.16
N HIS A 247 -2.02 -13.44 -4.73
CA HIS A 247 -1.67 -12.59 -5.86
C HIS A 247 -1.44 -11.14 -5.41
N HIS A 248 -1.68 -10.20 -6.32
CA HIS A 248 -1.48 -8.77 -6.09
C HIS A 248 -2.31 -8.20 -4.92
N ASN A 249 -3.46 -8.79 -4.61
CA ASN A 249 -4.33 -8.35 -3.51
C ASN A 249 -4.14 -9.19 -2.23
N ALA A 250 -2.93 -9.62 -1.94
CA ALA A 250 -2.65 -10.54 -0.83
C ALA A 250 -3.18 -10.09 0.53
N SER A 251 -3.26 -8.79 0.79
CA SER A 251 -3.87 -8.24 2.00
C SER A 251 -5.35 -8.63 2.18
N ASN A 252 -6.03 -8.94 1.09
CA ASN A 252 -7.42 -9.37 1.08
C ASN A 252 -7.58 -10.87 0.81
N GLU A 253 -6.69 -11.45 0.02
CA GLU A 253 -6.71 -12.87 -0.31
C GLU A 253 -6.29 -13.75 0.87
N ASN A 254 -5.32 -13.29 1.67
CA ASN A 254 -4.90 -13.96 2.90
C ASN A 254 -4.58 -12.93 3.99
N PRO A 255 -5.61 -12.29 4.55
CA PRO A 255 -5.43 -11.22 5.54
C PRO A 255 -4.71 -11.69 6.81
N LEU A 256 -4.88 -12.94 7.21
CA LEU A 256 -4.21 -13.49 8.39
C LEU A 256 -2.69 -13.54 8.18
N ALA A 257 -2.24 -14.07 7.04
CA ALA A 257 -0.82 -14.13 6.72
C ALA A 257 -0.22 -12.73 6.55
N TRP A 258 -0.93 -11.83 5.88
CA TRP A 258 -0.50 -10.45 5.69
C TRP A 258 -0.36 -9.71 7.03
N ASN A 259 -1.40 -9.77 7.88
CA ASN A 259 -1.40 -9.14 9.18
C ASN A 259 -0.30 -9.70 10.08
N ALA A 260 -0.12 -11.03 10.09
CA ALA A 260 0.93 -11.67 10.87
C ALA A 260 2.35 -11.26 10.39
N ALA A 261 2.58 -11.20 9.08
CA ALA A 261 3.86 -10.81 8.51
C ALA A 261 4.22 -9.37 8.93
N VAL A 262 3.29 -8.43 8.75
CA VAL A 262 3.50 -7.03 9.11
C VAL A 262 3.64 -6.86 10.62
N HIS A 263 2.77 -7.45 11.42
CA HIS A 263 2.80 -7.31 12.87
C HIS A 263 4.09 -7.87 13.48
N ASN A 264 4.47 -9.09 13.09
CA ASN A 264 5.73 -9.70 13.53
C ASN A 264 6.95 -8.89 13.12
N PHE A 265 6.95 -8.30 11.92
CA PHE A 265 8.00 -7.40 11.48
C PHE A 265 8.09 -6.16 12.40
N LEU A 266 6.98 -5.51 12.69
CA LEU A 266 6.94 -4.33 13.55
C LEU A 266 7.44 -4.64 14.97
N ILE A 267 6.96 -5.75 15.57
CA ILE A 267 7.40 -6.19 16.90
C ILE A 267 8.92 -6.46 16.93
N ARG A 268 9.45 -7.23 15.97
CA ARG A 268 10.88 -7.54 15.92
C ARG A 268 11.75 -6.31 15.79
N ASN A 269 11.23 -5.26 15.18
CA ASN A 269 11.94 -4.00 15.01
C ASN A 269 11.67 -2.97 16.13
N GLY A 270 10.94 -3.37 17.19
CA GLY A 270 10.64 -2.52 18.33
C GLY A 270 9.71 -1.34 18.00
N VAL A 271 8.85 -1.51 16.98
CA VAL A 271 7.98 -0.45 16.51
C VAL A 271 6.54 -0.72 16.95
N GLY A 272 6.16 -0.15 18.09
CA GLY A 272 4.81 -0.27 18.62
C GLY A 272 4.53 -1.59 19.34
N GLY A 273 3.35 -1.75 19.87
CA GLY A 273 2.92 -2.94 20.59
C GLY A 273 2.99 -2.85 22.11
N GLU A 274 3.15 -1.66 22.66
CA GLU A 274 2.96 -1.43 24.09
C GLU A 274 1.47 -1.59 24.46
N GLY A 275 1.01 -2.81 24.60
CA GLY A 275 -0.38 -3.11 24.98
C GLY A 275 -0.74 -4.59 24.93
N ALA A 276 -0.01 -5.38 24.16
CA ALA A 276 -0.29 -6.81 24.02
C ALA A 276 0.57 -7.73 24.92
N GLY A 277 1.58 -7.19 25.61
CA GLY A 277 2.57 -7.94 26.39
C GLY A 277 2.26 -8.09 27.87
N GLU A 278 1.37 -7.32 28.45
CA GLU A 278 1.14 -7.34 29.91
C GLU A 278 0.04 -8.29 30.39
N SER A 279 -0.73 -8.93 29.50
CA SER A 279 -1.83 -9.81 29.92
C SER A 279 -1.55 -11.32 29.91
N LEU A 280 -0.34 -11.77 29.57
CA LEU A 280 0.01 -13.19 29.55
C LEU A 280 1.12 -13.60 30.54
N GLY A 281 1.45 -12.78 31.53
CA GLY A 281 2.59 -13.04 32.40
C GLY A 281 2.43 -12.77 33.87
N SER A 282 1.28 -13.02 34.51
CA SER A 282 1.18 -13.05 35.98
C SER A 282 -0.02 -13.85 36.52
N GLU A 283 -0.07 -15.13 36.19
CA GLU A 283 -0.74 -16.13 37.04
C GLU A 283 -0.04 -17.48 36.81
N ALA A 284 0.97 -17.73 37.59
CA ALA A 284 1.50 -19.08 37.86
C ALA A 284 1.89 -19.15 39.32
#